data_7f5e8fae0f019dd7834f6b9cfe55e917
#
_entry.id   7f5e8fae0f019dd7834f6b9cfe55e917
#
_cell.length_a   1.000
_cell.length_b   1.000
_cell.length_c   1.000
_cell.angle_alpha   90.00
_cell.angle_beta   90.00
_cell.angle_gamma   90.00
#
_symmetry.space_group_name_H-M   'P 1'
#
loop_
_entity.id
_entity.type
_entity.pdbx_description
1 polymer ?
#
loop_
_entity_poly.entity_id
_entity_poly.type
_entity_poly.pdbx_seq_one_letter_code
_entity_poly.pdbx_strand_id
1 'polypeptide(L)'
;MLFRSINSNILVTGGSPGSNHVRTTMAVAAHLGLKGVAVLSGTLPSETQGNLLLNKLLQAKLVFTGDPERIYLDSYIGDEVERLRALGEKPYMIKRGGVSSLGCVGYVTAAVEICSQLQDLNINPDLLLCATGCGVTQAGLLVGFKLMELNCQLYGVTVSRSRDECIAHIKQLAKETEETLGLDSRVTNDDILVFDEYIGEGYSVPTLEGIEAIRLVARTEGIFLDPIYTGKAMAGLTDLVKKRHIGPDKTVIFLHTGGSP
;
A
#
# COMPACT_ATOMS: atom_id res chain seq x y z
N MET A 1 -12.66 17.28 1.01
CA MET A 1 -11.54 16.56 1.64
C MET A 1 -11.85 16.33 3.12
N LEU A 2 -11.87 15.09 3.56
CA LEU A 2 -12.28 14.68 4.92
C LEU A 2 -11.56 15.47 6.04
N PHE A 3 -10.23 15.64 5.95
CA PHE A 3 -9.43 16.33 6.99
C PHE A 3 -9.85 17.77 7.24
N ARG A 4 -10.29 18.51 6.19
CA ARG A 4 -10.79 19.88 6.33
C ARG A 4 -12.20 19.91 6.92
N SER A 5 -13.05 18.95 6.59
CA SER A 5 -14.43 18.89 7.11
C SER A 5 -14.48 18.63 8.61
N ILE A 6 -13.49 17.93 9.17
CA ILE A 6 -13.35 17.66 10.61
C ILE A 6 -12.43 18.65 11.32
N ASN A 7 -12.01 19.73 10.63
CA ASN A 7 -11.17 20.81 11.19
C ASN A 7 -9.83 20.33 11.79
N SER A 8 -9.22 19.28 11.20
CA SER A 8 -7.91 18.79 11.62
C SER A 8 -6.79 19.67 11.08
N ASN A 9 -5.75 19.88 11.89
CA ASN A 9 -4.58 20.67 11.52
C ASN A 9 -3.28 19.83 11.47
N ILE A 10 -3.35 18.57 11.89
CA ILE A 10 -2.21 17.63 11.92
C ILE A 10 -2.65 16.28 11.40
N LEU A 11 -1.85 15.66 10.50
CA LEU A 11 -1.95 14.25 10.17
C LEU A 11 -0.90 13.46 10.95
N VAL A 12 -1.32 12.41 11.64
CA VAL A 12 -0.45 11.52 12.42
C VAL A 12 -0.55 10.11 11.85
N THR A 13 0.56 9.53 11.49
CA THR A 13 0.63 8.12 11.06
C THR A 13 1.95 7.49 11.47
N GLY A 14 2.13 6.19 11.22
CA GLY A 14 3.37 5.51 11.56
C GLY A 14 3.77 4.40 10.60
N GLY A 15 5.03 4.00 10.73
CA GLY A 15 5.65 2.95 9.92
C GLY A 15 7.10 2.73 10.28
N SER A 16 7.81 1.92 9.49
CA SER A 16 9.28 1.90 9.53
C SER A 16 9.87 3.19 8.96
N PRO A 17 11.14 3.52 9.25
CA PRO A 17 11.79 4.71 8.66
C PRO A 17 11.74 4.77 7.13
N GLY A 18 11.76 3.61 6.45
CA GLY A 18 11.65 3.50 4.99
C GLY A 18 10.23 3.40 4.45
N SER A 19 9.18 3.63 5.25
CA SER A 19 7.79 3.42 4.85
C SER A 19 7.34 4.37 3.72
N ASN A 20 6.89 3.81 2.61
CA ASN A 20 6.26 4.55 1.51
C ASN A 20 4.95 5.22 1.95
N HIS A 21 4.14 4.52 2.77
CA HIS A 21 2.90 5.05 3.33
C HIS A 21 3.14 6.32 4.15
N VAL A 22 4.11 6.30 5.07
CA VAL A 22 4.45 7.46 5.90
C VAL A 22 4.86 8.64 5.01
N ARG A 23 5.81 8.42 4.10
CA ARG A 23 6.29 9.48 3.20
C ARG A 23 5.15 10.08 2.36
N THR A 24 4.26 9.24 1.81
CA THR A 24 3.12 9.74 1.04
C THR A 24 2.15 10.54 1.91
N THR A 25 1.88 10.08 3.14
CA THR A 25 1.03 10.81 4.09
C THR A 25 1.63 12.18 4.45
N MET A 26 2.95 12.24 4.68
CA MET A 26 3.63 13.51 4.97
C MET A 26 3.61 14.45 3.76
N ALA A 27 3.76 13.93 2.54
CA ALA A 27 3.64 14.72 1.31
C ALA A 27 2.22 15.32 1.15
N VAL A 28 1.19 14.52 1.43
CA VAL A 28 -0.20 15.00 1.42
C VAL A 28 -0.43 16.06 2.51
N ALA A 29 0.10 15.86 3.72
CA ALA A 29 0.01 16.86 4.79
C ALA A 29 0.62 18.20 4.34
N ALA A 30 1.84 18.17 3.82
CA ALA A 30 2.53 19.37 3.31
C ALA A 30 1.75 20.04 2.18
N HIS A 31 1.26 19.28 1.19
CA HIS A 31 0.46 19.80 0.07
C HIS A 31 -0.84 20.48 0.53
N LEU A 32 -1.45 19.98 1.60
CA LEU A 32 -2.68 20.53 2.18
C LEU A 32 -2.44 21.68 3.17
N GLY A 33 -1.19 22.03 3.47
CA GLY A 33 -0.83 23.02 4.48
C GLY A 33 -1.11 22.53 5.92
N LEU A 34 -1.11 21.20 6.14
CA LEU A 34 -1.27 20.58 7.44
C LEU A 34 0.09 20.21 8.02
N LYS A 35 0.20 20.17 9.35
CA LYS A 35 1.38 19.58 10.00
C LYS A 35 1.38 18.06 9.79
N GLY A 36 2.57 17.47 9.58
CA GLY A 36 2.75 16.02 9.50
C GLY A 36 3.53 15.49 10.71
N VAL A 37 3.06 14.43 11.33
CA VAL A 37 3.77 13.71 12.40
C VAL A 37 3.91 12.24 12.01
N ALA A 38 5.15 11.78 11.92
CA ALA A 38 5.52 10.41 11.59
C ALA A 38 6.04 9.69 12.83
N VAL A 39 5.29 8.71 13.33
CA VAL A 39 5.69 7.80 14.42
C VAL A 39 6.43 6.61 13.78
N LEU A 40 7.73 6.49 14.05
CA LEU A 40 8.62 5.56 13.38
C LEU A 40 9.11 4.49 14.35
N SER A 41 9.01 3.21 13.96
CA SER A 41 9.54 2.09 14.75
C SER A 41 11.06 2.14 14.84
N GLY A 42 11.59 1.67 15.96
CA GLY A 42 13.03 1.65 16.24
C GLY A 42 13.59 3.00 16.63
N THR A 43 14.88 3.13 16.44
CA THR A 43 15.66 4.34 16.73
C THR A 43 16.03 5.10 15.47
N LEU A 44 16.51 6.33 15.62
CA LEU A 44 17.00 7.11 14.48
C LEU A 44 18.17 6.38 13.81
N PRO A 45 18.09 6.05 12.51
CA PRO A 45 19.20 5.46 11.78
C PRO A 45 20.42 6.40 11.73
N SER A 46 21.62 5.80 11.66
CA SER A 46 22.87 6.54 11.51
C SER A 46 22.91 7.38 10.23
N GLU A 47 22.27 6.87 9.18
CA GLU A 47 22.18 7.56 7.89
C GLU A 47 20.74 8.00 7.61
N THR A 48 20.62 9.22 7.09
CA THR A 48 19.33 9.77 6.65
C THR A 48 19.27 9.69 5.13
N GLN A 49 18.56 8.68 4.62
CA GLN A 49 18.40 8.43 3.18
C GLN A 49 16.97 7.95 2.84
N GLY A 50 16.67 7.83 1.56
CA GLY A 50 15.39 7.33 1.07
C GLY A 50 14.19 8.09 1.65
N ASN A 51 13.15 7.38 2.04
CA ASN A 51 11.91 7.97 2.57
C ASN A 51 12.12 8.75 3.88
N LEU A 52 13.12 8.40 4.69
CA LEU A 52 13.46 9.17 5.89
C LEU A 52 13.96 10.58 5.55
N LEU A 53 14.81 10.69 4.52
CA LEU A 53 15.26 11.99 3.99
C LEU A 53 14.07 12.79 3.44
N LEU A 54 13.20 12.16 2.67
CA LEU A 54 12.03 12.83 2.10
C LEU A 54 11.08 13.34 3.19
N ASN A 55 10.86 12.57 4.27
CA ASN A 55 10.07 13.03 5.40
C ASN A 55 10.65 14.28 6.08
N LYS A 56 11.99 14.37 6.21
CA LYS A 56 12.66 15.57 6.72
C LYS A 56 12.50 16.77 5.78
N LEU A 57 12.65 16.56 4.47
CA LEU A 57 12.44 17.63 3.47
C LEU A 57 10.99 18.14 3.48
N LEU A 58 10.02 17.27 3.75
CA LEU A 58 8.61 17.63 3.94
C LEU A 58 8.31 18.29 5.30
N GLN A 59 9.34 18.55 6.11
CA GLN A 59 9.24 19.14 7.45
C GLN A 59 8.34 18.35 8.40
N ALA A 60 8.23 17.04 8.20
CA ALA A 60 7.49 16.17 9.09
C ALA A 60 8.18 16.08 10.47
N LYS A 61 7.39 16.15 11.55
CA LYS A 61 7.90 15.82 12.88
C LYS A 61 8.10 14.32 12.97
N LEU A 62 9.32 13.88 13.23
CA LEU A 62 9.69 12.47 13.38
C LEU A 62 9.71 12.10 14.87
N VAL A 63 8.97 11.08 15.24
CA VAL A 63 8.91 10.51 16.59
C VAL A 63 9.34 9.05 16.50
N PHE A 64 10.50 8.70 17.06
CA PHE A 64 10.98 7.33 17.12
C PHE A 64 10.50 6.65 18.38
N THR A 65 9.98 5.42 18.25
CA THR A 65 9.43 4.66 19.39
C THR A 65 10.50 4.08 20.30
N GLY A 66 11.73 3.91 19.80
CA GLY A 66 12.78 3.14 20.49
C GLY A 66 12.56 1.62 20.39
N ASP A 67 11.39 1.18 19.96
CA ASP A 67 10.95 -0.20 19.85
C ASP A 67 10.95 -0.61 18.37
N PRO A 68 11.71 -1.66 17.96
CA PRO A 68 11.72 -2.16 16.61
C PRO A 68 10.44 -2.92 16.26
N GLU A 69 9.68 -3.38 17.27
CA GLU A 69 8.47 -4.16 17.10
C GLU A 69 7.32 -3.35 16.51
N ARG A 70 6.91 -3.74 15.32
CA ARG A 70 5.86 -3.02 14.59
C ARG A 70 4.44 -3.35 15.03
N ILE A 71 4.27 -4.40 15.84
CA ILE A 71 2.96 -4.84 16.31
C ILE A 71 2.30 -3.79 17.21
N TYR A 72 3.11 -3.05 17.97
CA TYR A 72 2.64 -2.00 18.89
C TYR A 72 2.56 -0.62 18.27
N LEU A 73 2.88 -0.47 16.99
CA LEU A 73 3.02 0.84 16.36
C LEU A 73 1.71 1.64 16.35
N ASP A 74 0.55 0.97 16.19
CA ASP A 74 -0.73 1.67 16.24
C ASP A 74 -1.05 2.21 17.65
N SER A 75 -0.56 1.58 18.72
CA SER A 75 -0.61 2.12 20.08
C SER A 75 0.24 3.38 20.20
N TYR A 76 1.50 3.34 19.77
CA TYR A 76 2.38 4.51 19.78
C TYR A 76 1.84 5.69 18.95
N ILE A 77 1.16 5.41 17.82
CA ILE A 77 0.46 6.45 17.06
C ILE A 77 -0.67 7.06 17.90
N GLY A 78 -1.46 6.23 18.58
CA GLY A 78 -2.52 6.66 19.48
C GLY A 78 -2.01 7.54 20.61
N ASP A 79 -0.93 7.14 21.27
CA ASP A 79 -0.31 7.92 22.37
C ASP A 79 0.16 9.31 21.89
N GLU A 80 0.78 9.39 20.71
CA GLU A 80 1.17 10.68 20.13
C GLU A 80 -0.04 11.55 19.77
N VAL A 81 -1.13 10.94 19.29
CA VAL A 81 -2.40 11.65 19.04
C VAL A 81 -2.96 12.25 20.34
N GLU A 82 -3.02 11.48 21.44
CA GLU A 82 -3.50 11.98 22.71
C GLU A 82 -2.58 13.07 23.28
N ARG A 83 -1.26 12.91 23.14
CA ARG A 83 -0.29 13.93 23.53
C ARG A 83 -0.53 15.26 22.78
N LEU A 84 -0.80 15.18 21.47
CA LEU A 84 -1.10 16.37 20.65
C LEU A 84 -2.43 17.01 21.04
N ARG A 85 -3.46 16.22 21.33
CA ARG A 85 -4.75 16.73 21.84
C ARG A 85 -4.60 17.48 23.15
N ALA A 86 -3.79 16.95 24.07
CA ALA A 86 -3.49 17.61 25.33
C ALA A 86 -2.79 18.99 25.17
N LEU A 87 -2.12 19.21 24.03
CA LEU A 87 -1.51 20.49 23.65
C LEU A 87 -2.47 21.43 22.90
N GLY A 88 -3.76 21.08 22.77
CA GLY A 88 -4.77 21.87 22.08
C GLY A 88 -4.76 21.72 20.54
N GLU A 89 -3.97 20.80 20.02
CA GLU A 89 -3.96 20.50 18.58
C GLU A 89 -5.15 19.61 18.18
N LYS A 90 -5.43 19.54 16.88
CA LYS A 90 -6.52 18.72 16.32
C LYS A 90 -5.96 17.65 15.38
N PRO A 91 -5.30 16.61 15.93
CA PRO A 91 -4.70 15.56 15.13
C PRO A 91 -5.76 14.64 14.50
N TYR A 92 -5.52 14.22 13.26
CA TYR A 92 -6.21 13.12 12.60
C TYR A 92 -5.29 11.90 12.55
N MET A 93 -5.73 10.80 13.17
CA MET A 93 -5.01 9.55 13.17
C MET A 93 -5.23 8.78 11.88
N ILE A 94 -4.17 8.40 11.22
CA ILE A 94 -4.16 7.43 10.11
C ILE A 94 -3.42 6.19 10.63
N LYS A 95 -4.12 5.06 10.72
CA LYS A 95 -3.51 3.79 11.16
C LYS A 95 -2.34 3.41 10.24
N ARG A 96 -1.43 2.61 10.77
CA ARG A 96 -0.30 2.07 10.01
C ARG A 96 -0.76 1.48 8.68
N GLY A 97 -0.11 1.88 7.58
CA GLY A 97 -0.45 1.42 6.23
C GLY A 97 -1.77 1.95 5.68
N GLY A 98 -2.45 2.87 6.37
CA GLY A 98 -3.76 3.38 5.97
C GLY A 98 -4.89 2.37 6.13
N VAL A 99 -4.71 1.34 6.99
CA VAL A 99 -5.64 0.20 7.13
C VAL A 99 -6.98 0.66 7.67
N SER A 100 -7.93 0.86 6.77
CA SER A 100 -9.33 1.19 7.06
C SER A 100 -10.15 1.06 5.78
N SER A 101 -11.48 0.95 5.91
CA SER A 101 -12.40 1.03 4.77
C SER A 101 -12.23 2.34 3.99
N LEU A 102 -12.05 3.46 4.68
CA LEU A 102 -11.78 4.76 4.06
C LEU A 102 -10.47 4.76 3.24
N GLY A 103 -9.42 4.08 3.73
CA GLY A 103 -8.18 3.89 2.98
C GLY A 103 -8.40 3.08 1.69
N CYS A 104 -9.25 2.05 1.76
CA CYS A 104 -9.64 1.25 0.59
C CYS A 104 -10.43 2.06 -0.45
N VAL A 105 -11.26 3.03 -0.03
CA VAL A 105 -12.02 3.91 -0.97
C VAL A 105 -11.09 4.61 -1.96
N GLY A 106 -9.87 4.98 -1.55
CA GLY A 106 -8.86 5.52 -2.46
C GLY A 106 -8.53 4.56 -3.61
N TYR A 107 -8.48 3.26 -3.35
CA TYR A 107 -8.24 2.24 -4.38
C TYR A 107 -9.50 1.82 -5.14
N VAL A 108 -10.69 1.99 -4.56
CA VAL A 108 -11.95 1.94 -5.35
C VAL A 108 -11.95 3.03 -6.41
N THR A 109 -11.55 4.25 -6.03
CA THR A 109 -11.40 5.37 -6.99
C THR A 109 -10.34 5.07 -8.06
N ALA A 110 -9.21 4.48 -7.67
CA ALA A 110 -8.17 4.07 -8.62
C ALA A 110 -8.68 2.99 -9.59
N ALA A 111 -9.52 2.05 -9.14
CA ALA A 111 -10.15 1.06 -10.02
C ALA A 111 -11.07 1.73 -11.05
N VAL A 112 -11.87 2.72 -10.65
CA VAL A 112 -12.70 3.51 -11.59
C VAL A 112 -11.83 4.21 -12.62
N GLU A 113 -10.71 4.82 -12.21
CA GLU A 113 -9.76 5.46 -13.11
C GLU A 113 -9.13 4.46 -14.08
N ILE A 114 -8.69 3.29 -13.58
CA ILE A 114 -8.16 2.20 -14.42
C ILE A 114 -9.20 1.78 -15.46
N CYS A 115 -10.46 1.56 -15.07
CA CYS A 115 -11.52 1.18 -16.01
C CYS A 115 -11.73 2.23 -17.10
N SER A 116 -11.73 3.52 -16.75
CA SER A 116 -11.83 4.61 -17.72
C SER A 116 -10.66 4.60 -18.71
N GLN A 117 -9.44 4.47 -18.22
CA GLN A 117 -8.23 4.41 -19.06
C GLN A 117 -8.22 3.20 -19.98
N LEU A 118 -8.67 2.04 -19.50
CA LEU A 118 -8.80 0.83 -20.30
C LEU A 118 -9.81 0.97 -21.45
N GLN A 119 -10.93 1.63 -21.18
CA GLN A 119 -11.93 1.96 -22.20
C GLN A 119 -11.35 2.89 -23.26
N ASP A 120 -10.67 3.97 -22.85
CA ASP A 120 -10.06 4.93 -23.77
C ASP A 120 -8.97 4.29 -24.64
N LEU A 121 -8.22 3.35 -24.09
CA LEU A 121 -7.17 2.60 -24.79
C LEU A 121 -7.70 1.38 -25.58
N ASN A 122 -8.97 1.03 -25.43
CA ASN A 122 -9.58 -0.20 -25.96
C ASN A 122 -8.80 -1.47 -25.57
N ILE A 123 -8.41 -1.56 -24.27
CA ILE A 123 -7.67 -2.69 -23.72
C ILE A 123 -8.59 -3.50 -22.79
N ASN A 124 -8.61 -4.82 -22.97
CA ASN A 124 -9.27 -5.75 -22.07
C ASN A 124 -8.21 -6.58 -21.34
N PRO A 125 -7.88 -6.25 -20.07
CA PRO A 125 -6.87 -6.99 -19.33
C PRO A 125 -7.42 -8.33 -18.82
N ASP A 126 -6.60 -9.37 -18.88
CA ASP A 126 -6.92 -10.66 -18.26
C ASP A 126 -6.68 -10.63 -16.75
N LEU A 127 -5.60 -9.93 -16.32
CA LEU A 127 -5.26 -9.81 -14.91
C LEU A 127 -4.53 -8.50 -14.62
N LEU A 128 -4.69 -8.06 -13.36
CA LEU A 128 -3.86 -7.04 -12.72
C LEU A 128 -3.07 -7.68 -11.58
N LEU A 129 -1.78 -7.40 -11.49
CA LEU A 129 -0.92 -7.87 -10.41
C LEU A 129 -0.38 -6.70 -9.59
N CYS A 130 -0.47 -6.79 -8.26
CA CYS A 130 0.05 -5.78 -7.34
C CYS A 130 0.79 -6.40 -6.14
N ALA A 131 1.63 -5.60 -5.50
CA ALA A 131 2.17 -5.95 -4.19
C ALA A 131 1.10 -5.83 -3.11
N THR A 132 1.03 -6.80 -2.20
CA THR A 132 0.11 -6.83 -1.07
C THR A 132 0.89 -6.87 0.25
N GLY A 133 0.73 -5.84 1.07
CA GLY A 133 1.28 -5.78 2.43
C GLY A 133 0.16 -5.85 3.47
N CYS A 134 -0.49 -4.72 3.75
CA CYS A 134 -1.64 -4.64 4.65
C CYS A 134 -3.01 -4.87 3.97
N GLY A 135 -3.04 -5.21 2.68
CA GLY A 135 -4.24 -5.59 1.96
C GLY A 135 -5.13 -4.46 1.43
N VAL A 136 -4.91 -3.20 1.84
CA VAL A 136 -5.75 -2.04 1.48
C VAL A 136 -5.84 -1.86 -0.04
N THR A 137 -4.71 -1.96 -0.74
CA THR A 137 -4.65 -1.83 -2.22
C THR A 137 -5.52 -2.89 -2.89
N GLN A 138 -5.30 -4.16 -2.54
CA GLN A 138 -6.02 -5.27 -3.16
C GLN A 138 -7.51 -5.26 -2.80
N ALA A 139 -7.87 -4.99 -1.54
CA ALA A 139 -9.26 -4.91 -1.11
C ALA A 139 -10.03 -3.80 -1.85
N GLY A 140 -9.47 -2.59 -1.93
CA GLY A 140 -10.11 -1.48 -2.62
C GLY A 140 -10.26 -1.70 -4.13
N LEU A 141 -9.22 -2.27 -4.77
CA LEU A 141 -9.31 -2.61 -6.20
C LEU A 141 -10.36 -3.69 -6.47
N LEU A 142 -10.46 -4.74 -5.63
CA LEU A 142 -11.49 -5.78 -5.76
C LEU A 142 -12.90 -5.19 -5.68
N VAL A 143 -13.17 -4.36 -4.68
CA VAL A 143 -14.46 -3.67 -4.56
C VAL A 143 -14.73 -2.81 -5.80
N GLY A 144 -13.73 -2.06 -6.26
CA GLY A 144 -13.85 -1.22 -7.44
C GLY A 144 -14.07 -2.01 -8.74
N PHE A 145 -13.38 -3.13 -8.92
CA PHE A 145 -13.59 -4.01 -10.09
C PHE A 145 -14.99 -4.62 -10.10
N LYS A 146 -15.50 -5.05 -8.92
CA LYS A 146 -16.88 -5.53 -8.80
C LYS A 146 -17.91 -4.42 -9.09
N LEU A 147 -17.64 -3.21 -8.60
CA LEU A 147 -18.50 -2.04 -8.86
C LEU A 147 -18.56 -1.69 -10.35
N MET A 148 -17.41 -1.73 -11.03
CA MET A 148 -17.29 -1.40 -12.45
C MET A 148 -17.57 -2.59 -13.39
N GLU A 149 -17.88 -3.75 -12.85
CA GLU A 149 -18.10 -5.00 -13.59
C GLU A 149 -16.90 -5.37 -14.51
N LEU A 150 -15.69 -5.01 -14.07
CA LEU A 150 -14.47 -5.33 -14.82
C LEU A 150 -14.12 -6.81 -14.65
N ASN A 151 -14.12 -7.55 -15.75
CA ASN A 151 -13.72 -8.96 -15.79
C ASN A 151 -12.19 -9.07 -15.89
N CYS A 152 -11.51 -8.80 -14.78
CA CYS A 152 -10.06 -8.84 -14.67
C CYS A 152 -9.68 -9.52 -13.35
N GLN A 153 -8.85 -10.57 -13.39
CA GLN A 153 -8.35 -11.22 -12.18
C GLN A 153 -7.39 -10.27 -11.45
N LEU A 154 -7.45 -10.27 -10.11
CA LEU A 154 -6.56 -9.44 -9.31
C LEU A 154 -5.61 -10.32 -8.47
N TYR A 155 -4.34 -10.33 -8.84
CA TYR A 155 -3.28 -11.08 -8.18
C TYR A 155 -2.54 -10.20 -7.18
N GLY A 156 -2.51 -10.63 -5.92
CA GLY A 156 -1.71 -10.02 -4.86
C GLY A 156 -0.46 -10.84 -4.56
N VAL A 157 0.71 -10.25 -4.68
CA VAL A 157 1.95 -10.86 -4.17
C VAL A 157 2.21 -10.30 -2.78
N THR A 158 2.06 -11.14 -1.75
CA THR A 158 2.26 -10.70 -0.38
C THR A 158 3.75 -10.56 -0.05
N VAL A 159 4.06 -9.53 0.74
CA VAL A 159 5.44 -9.21 1.15
C VAL A 159 5.70 -9.50 2.62
N SER A 160 4.70 -9.97 3.38
CA SER A 160 4.83 -10.09 4.83
C SER A 160 3.95 -11.13 5.53
N ARG A 161 2.79 -11.47 4.98
CA ARG A 161 1.82 -12.39 5.62
C ARG A 161 1.67 -13.66 4.79
N SER A 162 1.27 -14.75 5.45
CA SER A 162 0.84 -15.95 4.75
C SER A 162 -0.38 -15.67 3.86
N ARG A 163 -0.61 -16.54 2.90
CA ARG A 163 -1.76 -16.49 2.00
C ARG A 163 -3.09 -16.41 2.76
N ASP A 164 -3.28 -17.30 3.73
CA ASP A 164 -4.54 -17.39 4.48
C ASP A 164 -4.81 -16.14 5.33
N GLU A 165 -3.77 -15.60 5.99
CA GLU A 165 -3.88 -14.34 6.73
C GLU A 165 -4.20 -13.16 5.81
N CYS A 166 -3.60 -13.11 4.62
CA CYS A 166 -3.90 -12.09 3.63
C CYS A 166 -5.35 -12.18 3.14
N ILE A 167 -5.82 -13.39 2.78
CA ILE A 167 -7.18 -13.60 2.29
C ILE A 167 -8.20 -13.16 3.34
N ALA A 168 -8.03 -13.60 4.60
CA ALA A 168 -8.93 -13.23 5.69
C ALA A 168 -8.98 -11.70 5.90
N HIS A 169 -7.82 -11.06 5.88
CA HIS A 169 -7.70 -9.62 6.11
C HIS A 169 -8.26 -8.79 4.94
N ILE A 170 -7.97 -9.18 3.69
CA ILE A 170 -8.49 -8.53 2.49
C ILE A 170 -10.01 -8.65 2.42
N LYS A 171 -10.54 -9.83 2.74
CA LYS A 171 -11.99 -10.06 2.79
C LYS A 171 -12.69 -9.13 3.78
N GLN A 172 -12.13 -9.02 5.00
CA GLN A 172 -12.67 -8.13 6.02
C GLN A 172 -12.65 -6.67 5.56
N LEU A 173 -11.52 -6.21 5.01
CA LEU A 173 -11.40 -4.85 4.48
C LEU A 173 -12.35 -4.58 3.30
N ALA A 174 -12.52 -5.53 2.39
CA ALA A 174 -13.46 -5.40 1.28
C ALA A 174 -14.89 -5.25 1.79
N LYS A 175 -15.32 -6.13 2.72
CA LYS A 175 -16.63 -6.04 3.35
C LYS A 175 -16.89 -4.69 4.03
N GLU A 176 -15.95 -4.23 4.88
CA GLU A 176 -16.06 -2.93 5.54
C GLU A 176 -16.10 -1.77 4.54
N THR A 177 -15.43 -1.92 3.40
CA THR A 177 -15.43 -0.91 2.32
C THR A 177 -16.77 -0.88 1.59
N GLU A 178 -17.32 -2.05 1.27
CA GLU A 178 -18.65 -2.18 0.67
C GLU A 178 -19.71 -1.57 1.59
N GLU A 179 -19.69 -1.88 2.89
CA GLU A 179 -20.58 -1.29 3.90
C GLU A 179 -20.42 0.24 3.97
N THR A 180 -19.18 0.76 3.96
CA THR A 180 -18.88 2.21 3.99
C THR A 180 -19.46 2.93 2.77
N LEU A 181 -19.47 2.27 1.61
CA LEU A 181 -20.00 2.80 0.35
C LEU A 181 -21.50 2.53 0.16
N GLY A 182 -22.15 1.82 1.06
CA GLY A 182 -23.56 1.42 0.94
C GLY A 182 -23.80 0.44 -0.21
N LEU A 183 -22.82 -0.41 -0.51
CA LEU A 183 -22.89 -1.42 -1.56
C LEU A 183 -23.27 -2.78 -0.97
N ASP A 184 -23.96 -3.61 -1.77
CA ASP A 184 -24.13 -5.02 -1.46
C ASP A 184 -22.78 -5.73 -1.51
N SER A 185 -22.57 -6.71 -0.60
CA SER A 185 -21.32 -7.48 -0.58
C SER A 185 -21.20 -8.36 -1.82
N ARG A 186 -20.18 -8.11 -2.63
CA ARG A 186 -19.90 -8.79 -3.90
C ARG A 186 -18.55 -9.51 -3.93
N VAL A 187 -17.60 -9.10 -3.07
CA VAL A 187 -16.29 -9.71 -3.00
C VAL A 187 -16.36 -11.02 -2.22
N THR A 188 -15.98 -12.12 -2.87
CA THR A 188 -15.96 -13.47 -2.31
C THR A 188 -14.53 -13.95 -2.07
N ASN A 189 -14.34 -15.09 -1.41
CA ASN A 189 -13.01 -15.69 -1.22
C ASN A 189 -12.36 -16.05 -2.57
N ASP A 190 -13.14 -16.46 -3.56
CA ASP A 190 -12.64 -16.91 -4.87
C ASP A 190 -12.08 -15.73 -5.69
N ASP A 191 -12.47 -14.49 -5.34
CA ASP A 191 -11.92 -13.29 -5.97
C ASP A 191 -10.54 -12.90 -5.41
N ILE A 192 -10.16 -13.43 -4.23
CA ILE A 192 -8.96 -13.02 -3.51
C ILE A 192 -7.81 -13.98 -3.81
N LEU A 193 -7.04 -13.66 -4.84
CA LEU A 193 -5.90 -14.45 -5.28
C LEU A 193 -4.61 -13.88 -4.70
N VAL A 194 -3.91 -14.67 -3.86
CA VAL A 194 -2.69 -14.24 -3.16
C VAL A 194 -1.60 -15.28 -3.34
N PHE A 195 -0.38 -14.79 -3.62
CA PHE A 195 0.85 -15.57 -3.75
C PHE A 195 1.80 -15.16 -2.63
N ASP A 196 2.21 -16.09 -1.77
CA ASP A 196 3.09 -15.88 -0.62
C ASP A 196 4.49 -16.48 -0.80
N GLU A 197 4.76 -17.09 -1.95
CA GLU A 197 6.02 -17.75 -2.26
C GLU A 197 7.20 -16.75 -2.43
N TYR A 198 6.91 -15.44 -2.52
CA TYR A 198 7.90 -14.41 -2.82
C TYR A 198 8.27 -13.53 -1.61
N ILE A 199 7.84 -13.89 -0.41
CA ILE A 199 8.12 -13.13 0.83
C ILE A 199 9.62 -13.15 1.15
N GLY A 200 10.30 -14.27 0.90
CA GLY A 200 11.67 -14.49 1.31
C GLY A 200 11.81 -14.64 2.84
N GLU A 201 12.86 -14.06 3.41
CA GLU A 201 13.12 -14.12 4.86
C GLU A 201 12.12 -13.29 5.68
N GLY A 202 11.35 -12.42 5.05
CA GLY A 202 10.30 -11.63 5.71
C GLY A 202 10.14 -10.22 5.20
N TYR A 203 9.34 -9.46 5.93
CA TYR A 203 9.10 -8.05 5.62
C TYR A 203 10.37 -7.20 5.78
N SER A 204 10.56 -6.26 4.88
CA SER A 204 11.71 -5.35 4.81
C SER A 204 13.05 -6.04 4.47
N VAL A 205 13.07 -7.33 4.19
CA VAL A 205 14.27 -8.04 3.70
C VAL A 205 14.13 -8.21 2.18
N PRO A 206 15.04 -7.63 1.38
CA PRO A 206 15.06 -7.85 -0.07
C PRO A 206 15.30 -9.33 -0.41
N THR A 207 14.74 -9.80 -1.53
CA THR A 207 15.02 -11.14 -2.06
C THR A 207 15.93 -11.04 -3.29
N LEU A 208 16.69 -12.09 -3.58
CA LEU A 208 17.54 -12.12 -4.77
C LEU A 208 16.71 -11.98 -6.05
N GLU A 209 15.58 -12.69 -6.13
CA GLU A 209 14.65 -12.63 -7.24
C GLU A 209 14.04 -11.23 -7.40
N GLY A 210 13.74 -10.55 -6.28
CA GLY A 210 13.27 -9.17 -6.27
C GLY A 210 14.32 -8.20 -6.82
N ILE A 211 15.58 -8.34 -6.41
CA ILE A 211 16.69 -7.52 -6.93
C ILE A 211 16.93 -7.78 -8.43
N GLU A 212 16.84 -9.04 -8.89
CA GLU A 212 16.93 -9.37 -10.30
C GLU A 212 15.79 -8.77 -11.11
N ALA A 213 14.57 -8.81 -10.59
CA ALA A 213 13.40 -8.18 -11.21
C ALA A 213 13.55 -6.65 -11.31
N ILE A 214 14.04 -5.99 -10.25
CA ILE A 214 14.36 -4.55 -10.28
C ILE A 214 15.36 -4.25 -11.40
N ARG A 215 16.45 -5.00 -11.48
CA ARG A 215 17.49 -4.82 -12.52
C ARG A 215 16.95 -5.08 -13.92
N LEU A 216 16.08 -6.08 -14.08
CA LEU A 216 15.45 -6.38 -15.36
C LEU A 216 14.62 -5.19 -15.83
N VAL A 217 13.65 -4.74 -15.04
CA VAL A 217 12.73 -3.65 -15.38
C VAL A 217 13.48 -2.34 -15.59
N ALA A 218 14.49 -2.05 -14.76
CA ALA A 218 15.31 -0.85 -14.95
C ALA A 218 16.07 -0.85 -16.29
N ARG A 219 16.57 -2.01 -16.74
CA ARG A 219 17.34 -2.11 -18.00
C ARG A 219 16.45 -2.16 -19.25
N THR A 220 15.24 -2.71 -19.15
CA THR A 220 14.35 -2.89 -20.32
C THR A 220 13.39 -1.74 -20.49
N GLU A 221 12.87 -1.19 -19.38
CA GLU A 221 11.78 -0.19 -19.38
C GLU A 221 12.22 1.19 -18.86
N GLY A 222 13.39 1.30 -18.21
CA GLY A 222 13.79 2.53 -17.54
C GLY A 222 12.96 2.86 -16.29
N ILE A 223 12.24 1.88 -15.73
CA ILE A 223 11.37 2.04 -14.56
C ILE A 223 12.06 1.47 -13.33
N PHE A 224 12.01 2.20 -12.21
CA PHE A 224 12.63 1.80 -10.95
C PHE A 224 11.59 1.25 -9.98
N LEU A 225 11.83 0.04 -9.49
CA LEU A 225 11.02 -0.63 -8.48
C LEU A 225 11.71 -0.57 -7.12
N ASP A 226 10.95 -0.63 -6.03
CA ASP A 226 11.50 -0.75 -4.67
C ASP A 226 11.78 -2.22 -4.29
N PRO A 227 12.75 -2.49 -3.40
CA PRO A 227 13.14 -3.86 -3.08
C PRO A 227 12.16 -4.62 -2.16
N ILE A 228 11.20 -3.93 -1.53
CA ILE A 228 10.34 -4.51 -0.50
C ILE A 228 8.96 -4.91 -1.04
N TYR A 229 8.39 -4.10 -1.93
CA TYR A 229 7.05 -4.30 -2.48
C TYR A 229 7.09 -4.62 -3.98
N THR A 230 7.35 -3.62 -4.81
CA THR A 230 7.22 -3.75 -6.26
C THR A 230 8.24 -4.68 -6.88
N GLY A 231 9.44 -4.78 -6.33
CA GLY A 231 10.45 -5.74 -6.76
C GLY A 231 10.03 -7.19 -6.49
N LYS A 232 9.50 -7.49 -5.29
CA LYS A 232 8.97 -8.84 -4.98
C LYS A 232 7.74 -9.18 -5.83
N ALA A 233 6.84 -8.21 -6.04
CA ALA A 233 5.68 -8.40 -6.89
C ALA A 233 6.07 -8.68 -8.35
N MET A 234 7.07 -7.98 -8.88
CA MET A 234 7.60 -8.22 -10.22
C MET A 234 8.34 -9.55 -10.33
N ALA A 235 9.05 -9.98 -9.28
CA ALA A 235 9.62 -11.33 -9.22
C ALA A 235 8.51 -12.39 -9.32
N GLY A 236 7.40 -12.20 -8.60
CA GLY A 236 6.21 -13.05 -8.72
C GLY A 236 5.64 -13.08 -10.12
N LEU A 237 5.46 -11.91 -10.76
CA LEU A 237 4.98 -11.84 -12.14
C LEU A 237 5.90 -12.60 -13.10
N THR A 238 7.20 -12.37 -13.04
CA THR A 238 8.17 -13.02 -13.93
C THR A 238 8.22 -14.54 -13.74
N ASP A 239 8.07 -15.02 -12.51
CA ASP A 239 8.04 -16.45 -12.20
C ASP A 239 6.73 -17.10 -12.70
N LEU A 240 5.57 -16.45 -12.47
CA LEU A 240 4.27 -16.94 -12.97
C LEU A 240 4.24 -17.04 -14.51
N VAL A 241 4.87 -16.10 -15.21
CA VAL A 241 5.04 -16.16 -16.67
C VAL A 241 6.00 -17.30 -17.07
N LYS A 242 7.15 -17.42 -16.41
CA LYS A 242 8.12 -18.51 -16.68
C LYS A 242 7.51 -19.90 -16.45
N LYS A 243 6.69 -20.05 -15.42
CA LYS A 243 5.97 -21.31 -15.10
C LYS A 243 4.73 -21.55 -15.99
N ARG A 244 4.43 -20.64 -16.90
CA ARG A 244 3.23 -20.67 -17.76
C ARG A 244 1.90 -20.69 -17.00
N HIS A 245 1.87 -20.18 -15.77
CA HIS A 245 0.61 -19.88 -15.06
C HIS A 245 -0.08 -18.66 -15.71
N ILE A 246 0.71 -17.74 -16.27
CA ILE A 246 0.24 -16.66 -17.12
C ILE A 246 0.72 -16.97 -18.55
N GLY A 247 -0.23 -17.19 -19.45
CA GLY A 247 0.06 -17.52 -20.86
C GLY A 247 0.61 -16.31 -21.64
N PRO A 248 1.27 -16.55 -22.79
CA PRO A 248 1.85 -15.49 -23.62
C PRO A 248 0.81 -14.62 -24.34
N ASP A 249 -0.43 -15.07 -24.41
CA ASP A 249 -1.58 -14.39 -25.01
C ASP A 249 -2.31 -13.48 -24.03
N LYS A 250 -1.88 -13.44 -22.75
CA LYS A 250 -2.55 -12.70 -21.70
C LYS A 250 -2.11 -11.24 -21.63
N THR A 251 -3.09 -10.35 -21.52
CA THR A 251 -2.85 -8.94 -21.23
C THR A 251 -2.77 -8.72 -19.72
N VAL A 252 -1.59 -8.30 -19.26
CA VAL A 252 -1.29 -8.15 -17.83
C VAL A 252 -1.05 -6.69 -17.49
N ILE A 253 -1.72 -6.20 -16.43
CA ILE A 253 -1.40 -4.92 -15.83
C ILE A 253 -0.54 -5.17 -14.59
N PHE A 254 0.63 -4.55 -14.53
CA PHE A 254 1.42 -4.46 -13.30
C PHE A 254 1.18 -3.13 -12.63
N LEU A 255 0.59 -3.14 -11.43
CA LEU A 255 0.36 -1.92 -10.67
C LEU A 255 1.62 -1.50 -9.91
N HIS A 256 2.29 -0.47 -10.41
CA HIS A 256 3.43 0.13 -9.74
C HIS A 256 2.95 1.06 -8.62
N THR A 257 2.93 0.55 -7.38
CA THR A 257 2.41 1.27 -6.21
C THR A 257 3.38 2.31 -5.62
N GLY A 258 4.42 2.66 -6.36
CA GLY A 258 5.46 3.59 -5.90
C GLY A 258 6.60 2.88 -5.18
N GLY A 259 7.42 3.67 -4.49
CA GLY A 259 8.66 3.22 -3.87
C GLY A 259 9.88 3.69 -4.69
N SER A 260 11.01 3.72 -4.01
CA SER A 260 12.31 4.03 -4.62
C SER A 260 13.31 2.92 -4.26
N PRO A 261 14.32 2.70 -5.10
CA PRO A 261 15.39 1.73 -4.83
C PRO A 261 16.10 1.98 -3.53
#